data_9ab2b90458200bbfbbb51398ab7ac84f
#
_entry.id   9ab2b90458200bbfbbb51398ab7ac84f
#
_cell.length_a   1.000
_cell.length_b   1.000
_cell.length_c   1.000
_cell.angle_alpha   90.00
_cell.angle_beta   90.00
_cell.angle_gamma   90.00
#
_symmetry.space_group_name_H-M   'P 1'
#
loop_
_entity.id
_entity.type
_entity.pdbx_description
1 polymer ?
#
loop_
_entity_poly.entity_id
_entity_poly.type
_entity_poly.pdbx_seq_one_letter_code
_entity_poly.pdbx_strand_id
1 'polypeptide(L)' 'MINTSKLNKLQKKDFNNLRNKLCAYSYYDALTYLNDYIYELSDGVNSNYLKCIIELENYYYNLWIKGLKNN' A
#
# COMPACT_ATOMS: atom_id res chain seq x y z
N MET A 1 9.02 7.48 4.83
CA MET A 1 9.06 7.03 3.42
C MET A 1 9.24 5.52 3.36
N ILE A 2 8.52 4.87 2.48
CA ILE A 2 8.58 3.41 2.37
C ILE A 2 9.88 2.99 1.67
N ASN A 3 10.61 2.08 2.30
CA ASN A 3 11.88 1.60 1.78
C ASN A 3 11.65 0.44 0.81
N THR A 4 11.94 0.66 -0.48
CA THR A 4 11.77 -0.35 -1.53
C THR A 4 13.10 -0.94 -1.99
N SER A 5 14.19 -0.68 -1.26
CA SER A 5 15.53 -1.10 -1.70
C SER A 5 15.70 -2.62 -1.82
N LYS A 6 14.92 -3.39 -1.07
CA LYS A 6 14.97 -4.86 -1.10
C LYS A 6 14.09 -5.49 -2.17
N LEU A 7 13.32 -4.68 -2.89
CA LEU A 7 12.49 -5.18 -3.98
C LEU A 7 13.31 -5.36 -5.25
N ASN A 8 12.99 -6.38 -6.04
CA ASN A 8 13.58 -6.52 -7.36
C ASN A 8 12.96 -5.50 -8.33
N LYS A 9 13.49 -5.44 -9.54
CA LYS A 9 13.09 -4.44 -10.54
C LYS A 9 11.59 -4.54 -10.88
N LEU A 10 11.09 -5.75 -11.04
CA LEU A 10 9.68 -5.98 -11.37
C LEU A 10 8.77 -5.57 -10.20
N GLN A 11 9.16 -5.93 -8.98
CA GLN A 11 8.39 -5.56 -7.79
C GLN A 11 8.35 -4.05 -7.59
N LYS A 12 9.46 -3.35 -7.84
CA LYS A 12 9.50 -1.89 -7.78
C LYS A 12 8.53 -1.26 -8.78
N LYS A 13 8.50 -1.81 -9.99
CA LYS A 13 7.58 -1.33 -11.02
C LYS A 13 6.13 -1.54 -10.60
N ASP A 14 5.81 -2.74 -10.10
CA ASP A 14 4.45 -3.05 -9.64
C ASP A 14 4.04 -2.15 -8.48
N PHE A 15 4.94 -1.91 -7.55
CA PHE A 15 4.69 -1.05 -6.40
C PHE A 15 4.41 0.39 -6.84
N ASN A 16 5.20 0.91 -7.76
CA ASN A 16 5.01 2.27 -8.29
C ASN A 16 3.69 2.40 -9.04
N ASN A 17 3.33 1.38 -9.84
CA ASN A 17 2.05 1.37 -10.55
C ASN A 17 0.89 1.37 -9.56
N LEU A 18 0.99 0.60 -8.49
CA LEU A 18 -0.02 0.56 -7.44
C LEU A 18 -0.17 1.92 -6.77
N ARG A 19 0.93 2.55 -6.40
CA ARG A 19 0.88 3.88 -5.77
C ARG A 19 0.22 4.90 -6.69
N ASN A 20 0.56 4.89 -7.96
CA ASN A 20 -0.04 5.81 -8.94
C ASN A 20 -1.55 5.56 -9.07
N LYS A 21 -1.96 4.31 -9.09
CA LYS A 21 -3.38 3.95 -9.13
C LYS A 21 -4.12 4.48 -7.91
N LEU A 22 -3.54 4.32 -6.72
CA LEU A 22 -4.18 4.73 -5.48
C LEU A 22 -4.28 6.24 -5.31
N CYS A 23 -3.47 7.01 -6.04
CA CYS A 23 -3.56 8.46 -6.00
C CYS A 23 -4.92 8.99 -6.49
N ALA A 24 -5.63 8.22 -7.30
CA ALA A 24 -6.96 8.59 -7.80
C ALA A 24 -8.08 8.19 -6.85
N TYR A 25 -7.77 7.48 -5.77
CA TYR A 25 -8.77 6.95 -4.84
C TYR A 25 -8.89 7.86 -3.61
N SER A 26 -10.06 7.84 -2.96
CA SER A 26 -10.17 8.38 -1.61
C SER A 26 -9.31 7.53 -0.67
N TYR A 27 -8.99 8.07 0.50
CA TYR A 27 -8.18 7.32 1.47
C TYR A 27 -8.89 6.04 1.92
N TYR A 28 -10.20 6.10 2.09
CA TYR A 28 -10.97 4.91 2.45
C TYR A 28 -10.93 3.85 1.35
N ASP A 29 -11.11 4.26 0.10
CA ASP A 29 -11.08 3.33 -1.04
C ASP A 29 -9.69 2.73 -1.22
N ALA A 30 -8.63 3.53 -1.01
CA ALA A 30 -7.26 3.04 -1.06
C ALA A 30 -7.03 1.97 0.01
N LEU A 31 -7.53 2.20 1.23
CA LEU A 31 -7.40 1.24 2.33
C LEU A 31 -8.12 -0.07 2.01
N THR A 32 -9.33 0.02 1.48
CA THR A 32 -10.11 -1.17 1.10
C THR A 32 -9.38 -1.98 0.03
N TYR A 33 -8.86 -1.29 -0.98
CA TYR A 33 -8.10 -1.95 -2.05
C TYR A 33 -6.85 -2.64 -1.49
N LEU A 34 -6.09 -1.94 -0.65
CA LEU A 34 -4.86 -2.49 -0.09
C LEU A 34 -5.13 -3.66 0.84
N ASN A 35 -6.21 -3.61 1.61
CA ASN A 35 -6.58 -4.71 2.49
C ASN A 35 -6.85 -5.99 1.69
N ASP A 36 -7.62 -5.88 0.60
CA ASP A 36 -7.90 -7.01 -0.28
C ASP A 36 -6.62 -7.51 -0.96
N TYR A 37 -5.77 -6.60 -1.38
CA TYR A 37 -4.50 -6.93 -2.03
C TYR A 37 -3.58 -7.69 -1.08
N ILE A 38 -3.46 -7.22 0.16
CA ILE A 38 -2.64 -7.89 1.19
C ILE A 38 -3.18 -9.30 1.46
N TYR A 39 -4.49 -9.45 1.54
CA TYR A 39 -5.11 -10.75 1.75
C TYR A 39 -4.73 -11.72 0.63
N GLU A 40 -4.80 -11.27 -0.62
CA GLU A 40 -4.42 -12.10 -1.78
C GLU A 40 -2.93 -12.43 -1.77
N LEU A 41 -2.08 -11.47 -1.40
CA LEU A 41 -0.63 -11.64 -1.39
C LEU A 41 -0.15 -12.55 -0.27
N SER A 42 -0.92 -12.73 0.80
CA SER A 42 -0.47 -13.48 1.97
C SER A 42 -0.23 -14.97 1.67
N ASP A 43 -0.67 -15.46 0.51
CA ASP A 43 -0.55 -16.85 0.12
C ASP A 43 0.68 -17.10 -0.77
N GLY A 44 1.89 -16.85 -0.26
CA GLY A 44 3.10 -17.32 -0.92
C GLY A 44 3.93 -16.28 -1.63
N VAL A 45 3.83 -15.04 -1.23
CA VAL A 45 4.53 -13.93 -1.86
C VAL A 45 5.84 -13.62 -1.13
N ASN A 46 6.76 -12.98 -1.84
CA ASN A 46 7.98 -12.43 -1.26
C ASN A 46 7.65 -11.49 -0.09
N SER A 47 8.20 -11.81 1.08
CA SER A 47 7.90 -11.09 2.32
C SER A 47 8.30 -9.61 2.28
N ASN A 48 9.33 -9.25 1.50
CA ASN A 48 9.75 -7.85 1.39
C ASN A 48 8.70 -7.02 0.65
N TYR A 49 8.12 -7.57 -0.41
CA TYR A 49 7.05 -6.90 -1.15
C TYR A 49 5.82 -6.72 -0.27
N LEU A 50 5.41 -7.78 0.43
CA LEU A 50 4.28 -7.72 1.34
C LEU A 50 4.49 -6.67 2.44
N LYS A 51 5.69 -6.58 3.00
CA LYS A 51 6.01 -5.55 4.00
C LYS A 51 5.83 -4.15 3.44
N CYS A 52 6.25 -3.91 2.20
CA CYS A 52 6.08 -2.61 1.56
C CYS A 52 4.60 -2.26 1.38
N ILE A 53 3.78 -3.25 1.01
CA ILE A 53 2.34 -3.03 0.84
C ILE A 53 1.68 -2.73 2.20
N ILE A 54 2.08 -3.43 3.26
CA ILE A 54 1.56 -3.17 4.60
C ILE A 54 1.95 -1.75 5.06
N GLU A 55 3.17 -1.31 4.78
CA GLU A 55 3.59 0.05 5.10
C GLU A 55 2.77 1.08 4.34
N LEU A 56 2.44 0.80 3.08
CA LEU A 56 1.60 1.68 2.28
C LEU A 56 0.20 1.76 2.86
N GLU A 57 -0.35 0.64 3.32
CA GLU A 57 -1.65 0.62 4.00
C GLU A 57 -1.62 1.49 5.25
N ASN A 58 -0.57 1.35 6.07
CA ASN A 58 -0.42 2.18 7.27
C ASN A 58 -0.34 3.67 6.94
N TYR A 59 0.32 4.02 5.86
CA TYR A 59 0.41 5.40 5.40
C TYR A 59 -0.99 5.96 5.10
N TYR A 60 -1.80 5.25 4.33
CA TYR A 60 -3.15 5.70 4.00
C TYR A 60 -4.07 5.67 5.22
N TYR A 61 -3.89 4.71 6.11
CA TYR A 61 -4.65 4.65 7.35
C TYR A 61 -4.43 5.90 8.20
N ASN A 62 -3.18 6.32 8.34
CA ASN A 62 -2.85 7.54 9.09
C ASN A 62 -3.45 8.78 8.45
N LEU A 63 -3.42 8.87 7.13
CA LEU A 63 -4.03 10.00 6.41
C LEU A 63 -5.55 10.01 6.63
N TRP A 64 -6.18 8.87 6.58
CA TRP A 64 -7.62 8.74 6.79
C TRP A 64 -8.01 9.17 8.19
N ILE A 65 -7.28 8.70 9.20
CA ILE A 65 -7.55 9.06 10.60
C ILE A 65 -7.37 10.57 10.82
N LYS A 66 -6.33 11.16 10.26
CA LYS A 66 -6.10 12.61 10.36
C LYS A 66 -7.24 13.40 9.75
N GLY A 67 -7.75 12.94 8.61
CA GLY A 67 -8.91 13.54 7.97
C GLY A 67 -10.14 13.51 8.85
N LEU A 68 -10.37 12.40 9.52
CA LEU A 68 -11.50 12.27 10.45
C LEU A 68 -11.36 13.18 11.66
N LYS A 69 -10.12 13.34 12.17
CA LYS A 69 -9.87 14.17 13.34
C LYS A 69 -9.98 15.66 13.05
N ASN A 70 -9.75 16.05 11.81
CA ASN A 70 -9.75 17.46 11.41
C ASN A 70 -11.15 17.93 10.95
N ASN A 71 -12.09 17.04 10.95
CA ASN A 71 -13.48 17.37 10.65
C ASN A 71 -14.24 17.61 11.96
#